data_a46684c7dcc81b5e2d341bbd6ecde7d5
#
_entry.id   a46684c7dcc81b5e2d341bbd6ecde7d5
#
_cell.length_a   1.000
_cell.length_b   1.000
_cell.length_c   1.000
_cell.angle_alpha   90.00
_cell.angle_beta   90.00
_cell.angle_gamma   90.00
#
_symmetry.space_group_name_H-M   'P 1'
#
loop_
_entity.id
_entity.type
_entity.pdbx_description
1 polymer ?
#
loop_
_entity_poly.entity_id
_entity_poly.type
_entity_poly.pdbx_seq_one_letter_code
_entity_poly.pdbx_strand_id
1 'polypeptide(L)'
;MTVDAAKLSTEFCTVTPEALTAVRDSQGKYFASLMKVDPDKFAADTLDPRKAEDMANVLEEYTSLKGKKVLEIGTGCGVNHIVWQKKYDIEAWGLEPEGEGFENSTDVARKLIRANRLDPLRVKDAVGEAIPFPDNSFDIVYSSNVLEHVINPAKVLREAVRVLKPGGTLQIVCPNYLSYFDGHHAAFHPPIISNRFFRWWIKWIYRRDPAFAATIRTEINPLWARRQLKEISYSTPLTVLSLGEEKFIERMDQADVSQWMALGILGRLVSFLRRLGINRFLARLIVVLRGWTPLIITATKNT
;
A
#
# COMPACT_ATOMS: atom_id res chain seq x y z
N MET A 1 -20.87 12.20 11.30
CA MET A 1 -20.33 13.58 11.12
C MET A 1 -19.78 13.64 9.72
N THR A 2 -20.35 14.49 8.86
CA THR A 2 -19.81 14.71 7.51
C THR A 2 -18.40 15.29 7.62
N VAL A 3 -17.44 14.63 7.01
CA VAL A 3 -16.04 15.09 6.96
C VAL A 3 -15.97 16.31 6.03
N ASP A 4 -15.30 17.35 6.49
CA ASP A 4 -15.10 18.59 5.73
C ASP A 4 -13.86 18.45 4.82
N ALA A 5 -14.07 18.49 3.51
CA ALA A 5 -13.01 18.41 2.51
C ALA A 5 -11.91 19.47 2.68
N ALA A 6 -12.29 20.67 3.12
CA ALA A 6 -11.33 21.75 3.35
C ALA A 6 -10.35 21.42 4.49
N LYS A 7 -10.79 20.69 5.52
CA LYS A 7 -9.93 20.26 6.63
C LYS A 7 -8.98 19.11 6.26
N LEU A 8 -9.28 18.37 5.21
CA LEU A 8 -8.38 17.34 4.68
C LEU A 8 -7.35 17.93 3.73
N SER A 9 -7.69 18.99 3.01
CA SER A 9 -6.80 19.61 2.02
C SER A 9 -5.50 20.11 2.68
N THR A 10 -4.41 20.00 1.92
CA THR A 10 -3.08 20.55 2.28
C THR A 10 -2.63 21.53 1.20
N GLU A 11 -1.47 22.16 1.38
CA GLU A 11 -0.87 23.01 0.34
C GLU A 11 -0.58 22.25 -0.96
N PHE A 12 -0.33 20.94 -0.89
CA PHE A 12 -0.01 20.10 -2.05
C PHE A 12 -1.22 19.39 -2.67
N CYS A 13 -2.33 19.24 -1.94
CA CYS A 13 -3.50 18.54 -2.45
C CYS A 13 -4.81 19.16 -1.96
N THR A 14 -5.61 19.65 -2.90
CA THR A 14 -6.99 20.04 -2.64
C THR A 14 -7.89 18.83 -2.75
N VAL A 15 -8.50 18.41 -1.64
CA VAL A 15 -9.54 17.38 -1.62
C VAL A 15 -10.89 18.03 -1.90
N THR A 16 -11.65 17.48 -2.85
CA THR A 16 -12.95 18.07 -3.22
C THR A 16 -14.11 17.35 -2.51
N PRO A 17 -15.22 18.05 -2.23
CA PRO A 17 -16.42 17.42 -1.65
C PRO A 17 -16.98 16.29 -2.52
N GLU A 18 -16.88 16.44 -3.86
CA GLU A 18 -17.32 15.43 -4.84
C GLU A 18 -16.50 14.17 -4.73
N ALA A 19 -15.16 14.28 -4.55
CA ALA A 19 -14.27 13.14 -4.37
C ALA A 19 -14.58 12.41 -3.05
N LEU A 20 -14.79 13.14 -1.94
CA LEU A 20 -15.21 12.55 -0.66
C LEU A 20 -16.53 11.80 -0.79
N THR A 21 -17.51 12.40 -1.45
CA THR A 21 -18.82 11.79 -1.67
C THR A 21 -18.70 10.53 -2.54
N ALA A 22 -17.94 10.59 -3.62
CA ALA A 22 -17.75 9.47 -4.53
C ALA A 22 -17.07 8.27 -3.83
N VAL A 23 -15.99 8.51 -3.07
CA VAL A 23 -15.28 7.45 -2.31
C VAL A 23 -16.17 6.89 -1.18
N ARG A 24 -16.90 7.75 -0.45
CA ARG A 24 -17.86 7.31 0.57
C ARG A 24 -18.92 6.38 -0.01
N ASP A 25 -19.52 6.77 -1.14
CA ASP A 25 -20.69 6.11 -1.72
C ASP A 25 -20.35 4.83 -2.50
N SER A 26 -19.10 4.67 -2.94
CA SER A 26 -18.56 3.46 -3.56
C SER A 26 -17.77 2.63 -2.53
N GLN A 27 -16.46 2.84 -2.48
CA GLN A 27 -15.53 2.08 -1.63
C GLN A 27 -15.91 2.13 -0.14
N GLY A 28 -16.31 3.30 0.38
CA GLY A 28 -16.67 3.47 1.77
C GLY A 28 -17.84 2.56 2.19
N LYS A 29 -18.89 2.49 1.39
CA LYS A 29 -20.06 1.59 1.65
C LYS A 29 -19.67 0.12 1.49
N TYR A 30 -18.87 -0.21 0.49
CA TYR A 30 -18.38 -1.58 0.28
C TYR A 30 -17.55 -2.07 1.48
N PHE A 31 -16.53 -1.34 1.89
CA PHE A 31 -15.68 -1.71 3.01
C PHE A 31 -16.37 -1.58 4.36
N ALA A 32 -17.37 -0.69 4.52
CA ALA A 32 -18.22 -0.63 5.71
C ALA A 32 -18.94 -1.94 5.96
N SER A 33 -19.40 -2.62 4.91
CA SER A 33 -20.06 -3.92 5.02
C SER A 33 -19.11 -5.04 5.46
N LEU A 34 -17.82 -4.95 5.07
CA LEU A 34 -16.80 -5.97 5.38
C LEU A 34 -16.14 -5.75 6.75
N MET A 35 -15.81 -4.51 7.09
CA MET A 35 -14.97 -4.18 8.25
C MET A 35 -15.71 -3.46 9.38
N LYS A 36 -16.98 -3.11 9.19
CA LYS A 36 -17.78 -2.28 10.13
C LYS A 36 -17.15 -0.91 10.42
N VAL A 37 -16.50 -0.31 9.43
CA VAL A 37 -15.98 1.06 9.48
C VAL A 37 -17.03 2.05 9.01
N ASP A 38 -16.96 3.28 9.54
CA ASP A 38 -17.81 4.37 9.08
C ASP A 38 -17.40 4.79 7.65
N PRO A 39 -18.33 4.85 6.67
CA PRO A 39 -18.01 5.22 5.29
C PRO A 39 -17.39 6.61 5.12
N ASP A 40 -17.82 7.60 5.92
CA ASP A 40 -17.26 8.95 5.88
C ASP A 40 -15.81 8.95 6.39
N LYS A 41 -15.55 8.18 7.47
CA LYS A 41 -14.19 8.01 8.00
C LYS A 41 -13.30 7.29 7.00
N PHE A 42 -13.81 6.26 6.33
CA PHE A 42 -13.07 5.53 5.28
C PHE A 42 -12.69 6.47 4.14
N ALA A 43 -13.63 7.27 3.64
CA ALA A 43 -13.38 8.23 2.57
C ALA A 43 -12.34 9.29 2.95
N ALA A 44 -12.46 9.84 4.17
CA ALA A 44 -11.49 10.79 4.71
C ALA A 44 -10.08 10.18 4.81
N ASP A 45 -10.00 8.95 5.30
CA ASP A 45 -8.74 8.22 5.47
C ASP A 45 -8.09 7.87 4.12
N THR A 46 -8.90 7.51 3.12
CA THR A 46 -8.45 7.21 1.76
C THR A 46 -7.93 8.44 1.02
N LEU A 47 -8.55 9.61 1.25
CA LEU A 47 -8.21 10.86 0.58
C LEU A 47 -7.28 11.77 1.39
N ASP A 48 -6.70 11.31 2.50
CA ASP A 48 -5.81 12.12 3.34
C ASP A 48 -4.43 12.31 2.69
N PRO A 49 -4.07 13.54 2.24
CA PRO A 49 -2.80 13.82 1.57
C PRO A 49 -1.57 13.61 2.47
N ARG A 50 -1.73 13.67 3.79
CA ARG A 50 -0.61 13.46 4.74
C ARG A 50 -0.06 12.04 4.66
N LYS A 51 -0.90 11.06 4.33
CA LYS A 51 -0.44 9.69 4.09
C LYS A 51 0.49 9.57 2.89
N ALA A 52 0.23 10.35 1.83
CA ALA A 52 1.10 10.39 0.67
C ALA A 52 2.51 10.94 1.02
N GLU A 53 2.59 11.89 1.94
CA GLU A 53 3.86 12.38 2.45
C GLU A 53 4.59 11.33 3.29
N ASP A 54 3.87 10.61 4.17
CA ASP A 54 4.44 9.51 4.96
C ASP A 54 5.00 8.39 4.06
N MET A 55 4.28 8.05 2.98
CA MET A 55 4.75 7.06 1.99
C MET A 55 6.00 7.55 1.24
N ALA A 56 6.02 8.82 0.84
CA ALA A 56 7.18 9.43 0.22
C ALA A 56 8.40 9.41 1.14
N ASN A 57 8.24 9.74 2.42
CA ASN A 57 9.33 9.72 3.40
C ASN A 57 9.99 8.33 3.50
N VAL A 58 9.19 7.25 3.46
CA VAL A 58 9.74 5.88 3.45
C VAL A 58 10.52 5.57 2.17
N LEU A 59 10.06 6.07 1.02
CA LEU A 59 10.72 5.86 -0.26
C LEU A 59 12.02 6.71 -0.36
N GLU A 60 12.01 7.93 0.17
CA GLU A 60 13.17 8.84 0.18
C GLU A 60 14.34 8.34 1.05
N GLU A 61 14.12 7.36 1.94
CA GLU A 61 15.23 6.68 2.63
C GLU A 61 16.15 5.88 1.67
N TYR A 62 15.64 5.54 0.48
CA TYR A 62 16.35 4.71 -0.49
C TYR A 62 16.69 5.43 -1.78
N THR A 63 15.92 6.45 -2.15
CA THR A 63 16.12 7.21 -3.40
C THR A 63 15.46 8.58 -3.32
N SER A 64 16.09 9.59 -3.94
CA SER A 64 15.45 10.91 -4.02
C SER A 64 14.28 10.89 -5.02
N LEU A 65 13.15 11.45 -4.62
CA LEU A 65 11.99 11.63 -5.49
C LEU A 65 12.17 12.82 -6.45
N LYS A 66 12.89 13.86 -6.07
CA LYS A 66 12.95 15.13 -6.78
C LYS A 66 13.33 14.98 -8.25
N GLY A 67 12.47 15.44 -9.15
CA GLY A 67 12.68 15.45 -10.60
C GLY A 67 12.65 14.05 -11.24
N LYS A 68 12.20 13.01 -10.54
CA LYS A 68 12.16 11.63 -11.04
C LYS A 68 10.89 11.35 -11.83
N LYS A 69 11.02 10.42 -12.78
CA LYS A 69 9.88 9.82 -13.48
C LYS A 69 9.40 8.60 -12.71
N VAL A 70 8.19 8.68 -12.18
CA VAL A 70 7.63 7.71 -11.24
C VAL A 70 6.41 7.03 -11.86
N LEU A 71 6.33 5.70 -11.77
CA LEU A 71 5.12 4.94 -12.06
C LEU A 71 4.53 4.44 -10.72
N GLU A 72 3.28 4.75 -10.49
CA GLU A 72 2.49 4.17 -9.41
C GLU A 72 1.56 3.08 -9.97
N ILE A 73 1.73 1.84 -9.49
CA ILE A 73 0.84 0.73 -9.82
C ILE A 73 -0.25 0.67 -8.73
N GLY A 74 -1.51 0.85 -9.13
CA GLY A 74 -2.63 1.03 -8.22
C GLY A 74 -2.66 2.44 -7.64
N THR A 75 -2.94 3.42 -8.50
CA THR A 75 -2.97 4.84 -8.12
C THR A 75 -4.16 5.16 -7.18
N GLY A 76 -5.15 4.29 -7.12
CA GLY A 76 -6.36 4.51 -6.33
C GLY A 76 -7.03 5.82 -6.70
N CYS A 77 -7.32 6.65 -5.70
CA CYS A 77 -7.95 7.97 -5.91
C CYS A 77 -6.97 9.07 -6.34
N GLY A 78 -5.70 8.76 -6.60
CA GLY A 78 -4.72 9.70 -7.15
C GLY A 78 -4.06 10.66 -6.16
N VAL A 79 -4.19 10.43 -4.86
CA VAL A 79 -3.65 11.33 -3.83
C VAL A 79 -2.13 11.37 -3.86
N ASN A 80 -1.45 10.21 -3.89
CA ASN A 80 0.01 10.16 -4.01
C ASN A 80 0.49 10.85 -5.30
N HIS A 81 -0.19 10.56 -6.42
CA HIS A 81 0.10 11.17 -7.72
C HIS A 81 0.09 12.70 -7.67
N ILE A 82 -0.88 13.31 -6.94
CA ILE A 82 -1.00 14.76 -6.78
C ILE A 82 0.08 15.31 -5.86
N VAL A 83 0.17 14.77 -4.65
CA VAL A 83 1.09 15.26 -3.61
C VAL A 83 2.54 15.17 -4.08
N TRP A 84 2.93 14.04 -4.66
CA TRP A 84 4.31 13.83 -5.07
C TRP A 84 4.71 14.71 -6.25
N GLN A 85 3.81 14.97 -7.22
CA GLN A 85 4.10 15.91 -8.29
C GLN A 85 4.32 17.33 -7.76
N LYS A 86 3.45 17.80 -6.85
CA LYS A 86 3.54 19.18 -6.37
C LYS A 86 4.66 19.40 -5.36
N LYS A 87 4.91 18.41 -4.49
CA LYS A 87 5.92 18.55 -3.42
C LYS A 87 7.33 18.22 -3.88
N TYR A 88 7.49 17.21 -4.74
CA TYR A 88 8.80 16.69 -5.14
C TYR A 88 9.15 16.92 -6.61
N ASP A 89 8.28 17.61 -7.36
CA ASP A 89 8.48 17.91 -8.78
C ASP A 89 8.75 16.66 -9.63
N ILE A 90 8.02 15.58 -9.36
CA ILE A 90 8.14 14.32 -10.12
C ILE A 90 7.32 14.38 -11.42
N GLU A 91 7.72 13.58 -12.40
CA GLU A 91 6.88 13.20 -13.54
C GLU A 91 6.09 11.94 -13.15
N ALA A 92 4.87 12.11 -12.59
CA ALA A 92 4.07 10.98 -12.15
C ALA A 92 3.23 10.37 -13.29
N TRP A 93 3.22 9.04 -13.33
CA TRP A 93 2.32 8.20 -14.11
C TRP A 93 1.63 7.21 -13.17
N GLY A 94 0.38 6.86 -13.48
CA GLY A 94 -0.40 5.93 -12.67
C GLY A 94 -1.07 4.85 -13.49
N LEU A 95 -1.24 3.67 -12.88
CA LEU A 95 -2.11 2.61 -13.39
C LEU A 95 -3.20 2.35 -12.35
N GLU A 96 -4.44 2.37 -12.79
CA GLU A 96 -5.60 2.06 -11.95
C GLU A 96 -6.66 1.38 -12.80
N PRO A 97 -6.78 0.04 -12.75
CA PRO A 97 -7.87 -0.67 -13.39
C PRO A 97 -9.15 -0.52 -12.57
N GLU A 98 -10.29 -0.50 -13.23
CA GLU A 98 -11.56 -0.65 -12.55
C GLU A 98 -11.73 -2.10 -12.07
N GLY A 99 -12.23 -2.30 -10.84
CA GLY A 99 -12.40 -3.62 -10.26
C GLY A 99 -13.39 -3.64 -9.11
N GLU A 100 -13.75 -4.84 -8.66
CA GLU A 100 -14.74 -5.05 -7.58
C GLU A 100 -14.26 -4.39 -6.27
N GLY A 101 -15.12 -3.54 -5.70
CA GLY A 101 -14.83 -2.74 -4.50
C GLY A 101 -14.04 -1.46 -4.76
N PHE A 102 -13.55 -1.27 -5.98
CA PHE A 102 -12.78 -0.10 -6.42
C PHE A 102 -13.41 0.58 -7.65
N GLU A 103 -14.69 0.31 -7.88
CA GLU A 103 -15.45 0.93 -8.97
C GLU A 103 -15.34 2.46 -8.89
N ASN A 104 -15.15 3.08 -10.03
CA ASN A 104 -14.95 4.52 -10.20
C ASN A 104 -13.62 5.08 -9.63
N SER A 105 -12.67 4.27 -9.15
CA SER A 105 -11.38 4.78 -8.64
C SER A 105 -10.65 5.63 -9.68
N THR A 106 -10.56 5.14 -10.92
CA THR A 106 -9.93 5.85 -12.05
C THR A 106 -10.63 7.18 -12.33
N ASP A 107 -11.96 7.22 -12.31
CA ASP A 107 -12.73 8.45 -12.54
C ASP A 107 -12.54 9.46 -11.40
N VAL A 108 -12.57 8.99 -10.15
CA VAL A 108 -12.26 9.83 -8.96
C VAL A 108 -10.84 10.38 -9.05
N ALA A 109 -9.85 9.53 -9.37
CA ALA A 109 -8.46 9.96 -9.53
C ALA A 109 -8.34 11.06 -10.60
N ARG A 110 -8.89 10.85 -11.78
CA ARG A 110 -8.84 11.81 -12.88
C ARG A 110 -9.52 13.14 -12.54
N LYS A 111 -10.67 13.10 -11.86
CA LYS A 111 -11.37 14.31 -11.39
C LYS A 111 -10.56 15.07 -10.33
N LEU A 112 -10.00 14.35 -9.36
CA LEU A 112 -9.20 14.94 -8.30
C LEU A 112 -7.89 15.55 -8.84
N ILE A 113 -7.21 14.84 -9.75
CA ILE A 113 -6.00 15.30 -10.45
C ILE A 113 -6.28 16.60 -11.22
N ARG A 114 -7.39 16.62 -11.99
CA ARG A 114 -7.83 17.81 -12.72
C ARG A 114 -8.15 18.99 -11.80
N ALA A 115 -8.84 18.74 -10.67
CA ALA A 115 -9.14 19.77 -9.67
C ALA A 115 -7.87 20.38 -9.07
N ASN A 116 -6.80 19.60 -9.02
CA ASN A 116 -5.48 20.01 -8.58
C ASN A 116 -4.60 20.62 -9.70
N ARG A 117 -5.17 20.87 -10.89
CA ARG A 117 -4.51 21.48 -12.07
C ARG A 117 -3.36 20.65 -12.63
N LEU A 118 -3.47 19.33 -12.55
CA LEU A 118 -2.54 18.36 -13.11
C LEU A 118 -3.19 17.61 -14.28
N ASP A 119 -2.37 16.88 -15.07
CA ASP A 119 -2.85 16.15 -16.23
C ASP A 119 -3.49 14.80 -15.84
N PRO A 120 -4.83 14.64 -15.97
CA PRO A 120 -5.52 13.42 -15.63
C PRO A 120 -5.25 12.24 -16.57
N LEU A 121 -4.71 12.50 -17.78
CA LEU A 121 -4.42 11.47 -18.78
C LEU A 121 -3.16 10.65 -18.44
N ARG A 122 -2.41 11.08 -17.43
CA ARG A 122 -1.27 10.33 -16.88
C ARG A 122 -1.70 9.13 -16.03
N VAL A 123 -2.97 9.02 -15.64
CA VAL A 123 -3.53 7.80 -15.04
C VAL A 123 -4.15 6.95 -16.16
N LYS A 124 -3.57 5.78 -16.40
CA LYS A 124 -3.99 4.81 -17.41
C LYS A 124 -4.90 3.75 -16.77
N ASP A 125 -5.98 3.42 -17.48
CA ASP A 125 -6.75 2.21 -17.19
C ASP A 125 -5.94 1.00 -17.71
N ALA A 126 -5.21 0.35 -16.80
CA ALA A 126 -4.36 -0.79 -17.10
C ALA A 126 -4.00 -1.57 -15.84
N VAL A 127 -3.70 -2.86 -16.00
CA VAL A 127 -3.32 -3.77 -14.93
C VAL A 127 -1.81 -3.87 -14.76
N GLY A 128 -1.34 -4.13 -13.55
CA GLY A 128 0.08 -4.28 -13.26
C GLY A 128 0.75 -5.48 -13.92
N GLU A 129 -0.04 -6.49 -14.34
CA GLU A 129 0.45 -7.65 -15.10
C GLU A 129 0.79 -7.37 -16.57
N ALA A 130 0.39 -6.19 -17.11
CA ALA A 130 0.65 -5.79 -18.48
C ALA A 130 0.83 -4.28 -18.54
N ILE A 131 1.95 -3.78 -18.06
CA ILE A 131 2.26 -2.35 -17.97
C ILE A 131 2.45 -1.76 -19.36
N PRO A 132 1.60 -0.78 -19.80
CA PRO A 132 1.62 -0.26 -21.17
C PRO A 132 2.71 0.79 -21.40
N PHE A 133 3.91 0.51 -20.93
CA PHE A 133 5.10 1.34 -21.13
C PHE A 133 6.28 0.49 -21.60
N PRO A 134 7.21 1.09 -22.40
CA PRO A 134 8.43 0.41 -22.81
C PRO A 134 9.33 0.03 -21.63
N ASP A 135 10.28 -0.87 -21.89
CA ASP A 135 11.35 -1.21 -20.95
C ASP A 135 12.15 0.05 -20.55
N ASN A 136 12.64 0.08 -19.32
CA ASN A 136 13.51 1.15 -18.83
C ASN A 136 12.92 2.58 -18.96
N SER A 137 11.64 2.73 -18.66
CA SER A 137 10.90 3.99 -18.78
C SER A 137 10.91 4.85 -17.55
N PHE A 138 11.05 4.25 -16.34
CA PHE A 138 10.86 4.93 -15.06
C PHE A 138 12.08 4.88 -14.16
N ASP A 139 12.33 5.96 -13.43
CA ASP A 139 13.37 6.01 -12.41
C ASP A 139 12.94 5.31 -11.13
N ILE A 140 11.62 5.35 -10.86
CA ILE A 140 11.00 4.73 -9.69
C ILE A 140 9.72 4.02 -10.12
N VAL A 141 9.49 2.80 -9.61
CA VAL A 141 8.21 2.11 -9.68
C VAL A 141 7.73 1.86 -8.25
N TYR A 142 6.56 2.36 -7.93
CA TYR A 142 5.94 2.29 -6.61
C TYR A 142 4.59 1.59 -6.67
N SER A 143 4.25 0.85 -5.60
CA SER A 143 2.92 0.28 -5.41
C SER A 143 2.61 0.12 -3.92
N SER A 144 1.37 0.36 -3.51
CA SER A 144 0.94 0.18 -2.13
C SER A 144 -0.44 -0.45 -2.03
N ASN A 145 -0.53 -1.57 -1.31
CA ASN A 145 -1.77 -2.34 -1.08
C ASN A 145 -2.49 -2.74 -2.38
N VAL A 146 -1.73 -3.24 -3.35
CA VAL A 146 -2.22 -3.69 -4.66
C VAL A 146 -1.83 -5.13 -4.95
N LEU A 147 -0.60 -5.52 -4.58
CA LEU A 147 -0.04 -6.82 -4.97
C LEU A 147 -0.87 -8.01 -4.49
N GLU A 148 -1.56 -7.86 -3.37
CA GLU A 148 -2.48 -8.85 -2.80
C GLU A 148 -3.81 -8.98 -3.54
N HIS A 149 -4.16 -8.04 -4.40
CA HIS A 149 -5.43 -8.01 -5.15
C HIS A 149 -5.29 -8.43 -6.61
N VAL A 150 -4.07 -8.50 -7.14
CA VAL A 150 -3.82 -8.84 -8.55
C VAL A 150 -3.99 -10.35 -8.83
N ILE A 151 -4.18 -10.71 -10.09
CA ILE A 151 -4.32 -12.11 -10.48
C ILE A 151 -2.99 -12.85 -10.35
N ASN A 152 -1.89 -12.20 -10.75
CA ASN A 152 -0.55 -12.80 -10.75
C ASN A 152 0.51 -11.85 -10.18
N PRO A 153 0.74 -11.87 -8.84
CA PRO A 153 1.72 -10.98 -8.19
C PRO A 153 3.15 -11.11 -8.76
N ALA A 154 3.55 -12.31 -9.14
CA ALA A 154 4.88 -12.54 -9.71
C ALA A 154 5.04 -11.88 -11.09
N LYS A 155 3.95 -11.82 -11.88
CA LYS A 155 3.97 -11.12 -13.16
C LYS A 155 4.04 -9.61 -12.98
N VAL A 156 3.32 -9.05 -11.99
CA VAL A 156 3.41 -7.62 -11.63
C VAL A 156 4.84 -7.25 -11.25
N LEU A 157 5.52 -8.05 -10.42
CA LEU A 157 6.92 -7.80 -10.07
C LEU A 157 7.84 -7.80 -11.31
N ARG A 158 7.67 -8.77 -12.23
CA ARG A 158 8.46 -8.80 -13.48
C ARG A 158 8.22 -7.59 -14.35
N GLU A 159 6.97 -7.19 -14.55
CA GLU A 159 6.61 -6.00 -15.33
C GLU A 159 7.15 -4.71 -14.68
N ALA A 160 7.03 -4.58 -13.34
CA ALA A 160 7.58 -3.46 -12.60
C ALA A 160 9.09 -3.33 -12.81
N VAL A 161 9.83 -4.45 -12.73
CA VAL A 161 11.29 -4.45 -13.00
C VAL A 161 11.61 -4.22 -14.47
N ARG A 162 10.78 -4.71 -15.41
CA ARG A 162 10.96 -4.48 -16.85
C ARG A 162 10.96 -2.98 -17.19
N VAL A 163 9.95 -2.26 -16.69
CA VAL A 163 9.80 -0.83 -16.98
C VAL A 163 10.72 0.07 -16.15
N LEU A 164 11.38 -0.46 -15.12
CA LEU A 164 12.34 0.26 -14.30
C LEU A 164 13.65 0.43 -15.07
N LYS A 165 14.23 1.64 -15.06
CA LYS A 165 15.53 1.94 -15.64
C LYS A 165 16.66 1.24 -14.87
N PRO A 166 17.82 0.95 -15.52
CA PRO A 166 19.04 0.63 -14.79
C PRO A 166 19.34 1.73 -13.73
N GLY A 167 19.72 1.34 -12.52
CA GLY A 167 19.87 2.23 -11.37
C GLY A 167 18.57 2.72 -10.72
N GLY A 168 17.41 2.36 -11.29
CA GLY A 168 16.11 2.75 -10.76
C GLY A 168 15.70 1.94 -9.52
N THR A 169 14.74 2.47 -8.76
CA THR A 169 14.26 1.91 -7.49
C THR A 169 12.84 1.37 -7.62
N LEU A 170 12.65 0.12 -7.25
CA LEU A 170 11.34 -0.51 -7.02
C LEU A 170 11.00 -0.43 -5.53
N GLN A 171 9.80 0.03 -5.17
CA GLN A 171 9.26 -0.15 -3.84
C GLN A 171 7.79 -0.62 -3.89
N ILE A 172 7.52 -1.76 -3.27
CA ILE A 172 6.17 -2.32 -3.16
C ILE A 172 5.85 -2.55 -1.69
N VAL A 173 4.76 -1.94 -1.25
CA VAL A 173 4.21 -2.08 0.10
C VAL A 173 2.95 -2.95 0.03
N CYS A 174 2.92 -4.04 0.78
CA CYS A 174 1.78 -4.96 0.80
C CYS A 174 1.68 -5.70 2.14
N PRO A 175 0.55 -6.34 2.45
CA PRO A 175 0.43 -7.18 3.63
C PRO A 175 1.43 -8.35 3.62
N ASN A 176 1.83 -8.76 4.81
CA ASN A 176 2.56 -10.01 5.02
C ASN A 176 1.63 -11.05 5.65
N TYR A 177 1.28 -12.10 4.91
CA TYR A 177 0.34 -13.11 5.40
C TYR A 177 0.97 -14.16 6.34
N LEU A 178 2.29 -14.10 6.60
CA LEU A 178 2.90 -14.77 7.76
C LEU A 178 2.82 -13.92 9.04
N SER A 179 2.29 -12.70 8.97
CA SER A 179 2.02 -11.88 10.14
C SER A 179 0.80 -12.37 10.92
N TYR A 180 0.44 -11.65 11.94
CA TYR A 180 -0.66 -11.95 12.86
C TYR A 180 -1.89 -11.08 12.65
N PHE A 181 -1.85 -10.14 11.71
CA PHE A 181 -2.93 -9.18 11.48
C PHE A 181 -3.15 -8.91 10.00
N ASP A 182 -4.41 -8.97 9.59
CA ASP A 182 -4.88 -8.52 8.28
C ASP A 182 -5.64 -7.20 8.39
N GLY A 183 -5.16 -6.19 7.66
CA GLY A 183 -5.76 -4.85 7.65
C GLY A 183 -7.11 -4.79 6.94
N HIS A 184 -7.32 -5.63 5.90
CA HIS A 184 -8.53 -5.63 5.10
C HIS A 184 -9.77 -6.09 5.87
N HIS A 185 -9.59 -7.00 6.82
CA HIS A 185 -10.68 -7.47 7.67
C HIS A 185 -10.58 -6.94 9.10
N ALA A 186 -9.55 -6.11 9.41
CA ALA A 186 -9.21 -5.72 10.79
C ALA A 186 -9.25 -6.94 11.73
N ALA A 187 -8.56 -8.02 11.32
CA ALA A 187 -8.65 -9.33 11.94
C ALA A 187 -7.28 -9.86 12.34
N PHE A 188 -7.20 -10.39 13.58
CA PHE A 188 -6.05 -11.17 14.02
C PHE A 188 -6.16 -12.60 13.53
N HIS A 189 -5.04 -13.18 13.14
CA HIS A 189 -4.99 -14.55 12.66
C HIS A 189 -3.61 -15.19 12.97
N PRO A 190 -3.52 -16.51 13.08
CA PRO A 190 -2.23 -17.19 13.03
C PRO A 190 -1.62 -17.02 11.63
N PRO A 191 -0.31 -17.26 11.44
CA PRO A 191 0.31 -17.22 10.12
C PRO A 191 -0.53 -17.93 9.07
N ILE A 192 -0.87 -17.22 7.98
CA ILE A 192 -1.74 -17.77 6.94
C ILE A 192 -0.91 -18.63 5.99
N ILE A 193 -1.21 -19.91 5.95
CA ILE A 193 -0.54 -20.88 5.10
C ILE A 193 -1.26 -21.11 3.76
N SER A 194 -2.53 -20.69 3.66
CA SER A 194 -3.31 -20.79 2.43
C SER A 194 -4.55 -19.89 2.46
N ASN A 195 -4.99 -19.45 1.28
CA ASN A 195 -6.24 -18.71 1.13
C ASN A 195 -7.47 -19.50 1.66
N ARG A 196 -7.48 -20.83 1.48
CA ARG A 196 -8.56 -21.68 2.00
C ARG A 196 -8.66 -21.60 3.53
N PHE A 197 -7.53 -21.63 4.24
CA PHE A 197 -7.47 -21.46 5.70
C PHE A 197 -7.93 -20.06 6.10
N PHE A 198 -7.49 -19.02 5.39
CA PHE A 198 -7.87 -17.63 5.68
C PHE A 198 -9.39 -17.42 5.55
N ARG A 199 -9.99 -17.92 4.47
CA ARG A 199 -11.44 -17.87 4.26
C ARG A 199 -12.21 -18.59 5.38
N TRP A 200 -11.71 -19.77 5.79
CA TRP A 200 -12.28 -20.51 6.91
C TRP A 200 -12.21 -19.70 8.20
N TRP A 201 -11.05 -19.07 8.48
CA TRP A 201 -10.82 -18.23 9.65
C TRP A 201 -11.77 -17.03 9.70
N ILE A 202 -11.91 -16.28 8.62
CA ILE A 202 -12.82 -15.13 8.51
C ILE A 202 -14.28 -15.56 8.71
N LYS A 203 -14.70 -16.65 8.08
CA LYS A 203 -16.06 -17.16 8.17
C LYS A 203 -16.43 -17.67 9.57
N TRP A 204 -15.60 -18.48 10.17
CA TRP A 204 -15.96 -19.21 11.38
C TRP A 204 -15.53 -18.54 12.66
N ILE A 205 -14.39 -17.89 12.70
CA ILE A 205 -13.88 -17.20 13.90
C ILE A 205 -14.48 -15.79 13.99
N TYR A 206 -14.45 -15.04 12.88
CA TYR A 206 -14.96 -13.67 12.85
C TYR A 206 -16.45 -13.57 12.47
N ARG A 207 -17.05 -14.68 11.99
CA ARG A 207 -18.44 -14.73 11.52
C ARG A 207 -18.76 -13.64 10.48
N ARG A 208 -17.82 -13.44 9.53
CA ARG A 208 -17.91 -12.47 8.43
C ARG A 208 -17.99 -13.19 7.10
N ASP A 209 -18.46 -12.47 6.07
CA ASP A 209 -18.45 -12.98 4.70
C ASP A 209 -17.01 -13.22 4.22
N PRO A 210 -16.64 -14.42 3.77
CA PRO A 210 -15.32 -14.72 3.26
C PRO A 210 -15.11 -14.38 1.77
N ALA A 211 -16.10 -13.77 1.09
CA ALA A 211 -16.04 -13.50 -0.35
C ALA A 211 -14.81 -12.64 -0.70
N PHE A 212 -14.61 -11.52 -0.01
CA PHE A 212 -13.45 -10.67 -0.23
C PHE A 212 -12.12 -11.37 0.11
N ALA A 213 -12.08 -12.19 1.17
CA ALA A 213 -10.90 -12.99 1.50
C ALA A 213 -10.53 -13.98 0.38
N ALA A 214 -11.48 -14.37 -0.49
CA ALA A 214 -11.21 -15.25 -1.62
C ALA A 214 -10.40 -14.58 -2.73
N THR A 215 -10.47 -13.26 -2.86
CA THR A 215 -9.73 -12.49 -3.88
C THR A 215 -8.29 -12.20 -3.48
N ILE A 216 -7.96 -12.34 -2.19
CA ILE A 216 -6.65 -11.98 -1.64
C ILE A 216 -5.59 -13.05 -1.94
N ARG A 217 -4.40 -12.62 -2.31
CA ARG A 217 -3.20 -13.46 -2.57
C ARG A 217 -2.42 -13.68 -1.28
N THR A 218 -2.79 -14.70 -0.51
CA THR A 218 -2.21 -15.00 0.81
C THR A 218 -0.81 -15.66 0.74
N GLU A 219 -0.33 -16.00 -0.45
CA GLU A 219 1.05 -16.46 -0.66
C GLU A 219 2.10 -15.35 -0.45
N ILE A 220 1.69 -14.07 -0.46
CA ILE A 220 2.59 -12.94 -0.32
C ILE A 220 3.15 -12.88 1.11
N ASN A 221 4.46 -13.07 1.20
CA ASN A 221 5.22 -13.06 2.43
C ASN A 221 6.71 -12.87 2.13
N PRO A 222 7.58 -12.66 3.12
CA PRO A 222 9.01 -12.43 2.87
C PRO A 222 9.73 -13.56 2.15
N LEU A 223 9.32 -14.81 2.31
CA LEU A 223 9.91 -15.95 1.61
C LEU A 223 9.54 -15.94 0.13
N TRP A 224 8.26 -15.71 -0.15
CA TRP A 224 7.75 -15.54 -1.51
C TRP A 224 8.46 -14.37 -2.20
N ALA A 225 8.54 -13.20 -1.55
CA ALA A 225 9.20 -12.03 -2.11
C ALA A 225 10.67 -12.29 -2.46
N ARG A 226 11.45 -12.89 -1.53
CA ARG A 226 12.86 -13.25 -1.78
C ARG A 226 13.00 -14.23 -2.94
N ARG A 227 12.11 -15.22 -3.04
CA ARG A 227 12.11 -16.18 -4.14
C ARG A 227 11.85 -15.48 -5.47
N GLN A 228 10.80 -14.64 -5.57
CA GLN A 228 10.45 -13.97 -6.81
C GLN A 228 11.57 -13.01 -7.26
N LEU A 229 12.12 -12.21 -6.34
CA LEU A 229 13.23 -11.31 -6.66
C LEU A 229 14.47 -12.07 -7.13
N LYS A 230 14.77 -13.22 -6.51
CA LYS A 230 15.86 -14.10 -6.95
C LYS A 230 15.62 -14.65 -8.36
N GLU A 231 14.40 -15.11 -8.65
CA GLU A 231 14.02 -15.60 -10.00
C GLU A 231 14.18 -14.50 -11.06
N ILE A 232 13.74 -13.28 -10.76
CA ILE A 232 13.91 -12.11 -11.65
C ILE A 232 15.40 -11.78 -11.84
N SER A 233 16.20 -11.87 -10.77
CA SER A 233 17.63 -11.54 -10.81
C SER A 233 18.48 -12.44 -11.73
N TYR A 234 17.97 -13.61 -12.15
CA TYR A 234 18.67 -14.43 -13.16
C TYR A 234 18.66 -13.81 -14.56
N SER A 235 17.66 -13.02 -14.89
CA SER A 235 17.55 -12.33 -16.20
C SER A 235 17.83 -10.83 -16.10
N THR A 236 17.53 -10.23 -14.96
CA THR A 236 17.67 -8.78 -14.71
C THR A 236 18.25 -8.60 -13.32
N PRO A 237 19.56 -8.33 -13.20
CA PRO A 237 20.22 -8.23 -11.91
C PRO A 237 19.56 -7.18 -11.00
N LEU A 238 19.27 -7.57 -9.76
CA LEU A 238 18.64 -6.73 -8.73
C LEU A 238 19.46 -6.77 -7.45
N THR A 239 19.56 -5.63 -6.77
CA THR A 239 20.02 -5.53 -5.39
C THR A 239 18.81 -5.30 -4.49
N VAL A 240 18.49 -6.25 -3.63
CA VAL A 240 17.41 -6.11 -2.63
C VAL A 240 17.95 -5.28 -1.48
N LEU A 241 17.36 -4.11 -1.23
CA LEU A 241 17.77 -3.18 -0.19
C LEU A 241 17.08 -3.47 1.14
N SER A 242 15.77 -3.79 1.11
CA SER A 242 14.97 -4.05 2.31
C SER A 242 13.74 -4.88 1.97
N LEU A 243 13.20 -5.59 2.98
CA LEU A 243 11.84 -6.13 2.96
C LEU A 243 10.97 -5.52 4.07
N GLY A 244 11.45 -4.43 4.71
CA GLY A 244 10.70 -3.67 5.72
C GLY A 244 10.99 -4.08 7.15
N GLU A 245 11.95 -4.98 7.41
CA GLU A 245 12.31 -5.47 8.74
C GLU A 245 12.71 -4.33 9.68
N GLU A 246 13.64 -3.49 9.22
CA GLU A 246 14.17 -2.38 10.01
C GLU A 246 13.09 -1.32 10.27
N LYS A 247 12.29 -1.01 9.25
CA LYS A 247 11.18 -0.06 9.39
C LYS A 247 10.10 -0.54 10.37
N PHE A 248 9.86 -1.84 10.41
CA PHE A 248 8.97 -2.43 11.41
C PHE A 248 9.52 -2.26 12.83
N ILE A 249 10.81 -2.55 13.06
CA ILE A 249 11.46 -2.37 14.36
C ILE A 249 11.42 -0.90 14.78
N GLU A 250 11.74 0.02 13.87
CA GLU A 250 11.69 1.46 14.10
C GLU A 250 10.29 1.93 14.51
N ARG A 251 9.26 1.53 13.75
CA ARG A 251 7.86 1.84 14.08
C ARG A 251 7.43 1.31 15.44
N MET A 252 7.86 0.12 15.81
CA MET A 252 7.59 -0.45 17.14
C MET A 252 8.29 0.32 18.25
N ASP A 253 9.41 0.97 17.98
CA ASP A 253 10.20 1.76 18.92
C ASP A 253 9.68 3.19 19.04
N GLN A 254 9.35 3.83 17.91
CA GLN A 254 8.85 5.20 17.82
C GLN A 254 7.35 5.31 18.07
N ALA A 255 6.61 4.18 18.17
CA ALA A 255 5.16 4.14 18.11
C ALA A 255 4.54 5.30 18.92
N ASP A 256 4.17 6.34 18.20
CA ASP A 256 3.24 7.32 18.72
C ASP A 256 1.96 6.54 19.05
N VAL A 257 1.66 6.56 20.33
CA VAL A 257 0.55 5.79 20.94
C VAL A 257 -0.77 6.04 20.20
N SER A 258 -0.89 7.17 19.49
CA SER A 258 -2.09 7.54 18.75
C SER A 258 -2.44 6.58 17.59
N GLN A 259 -1.46 6.10 16.82
CA GLN A 259 -1.70 5.17 15.71
C GLN A 259 -2.08 3.76 16.20
N TRP A 260 -1.51 3.33 17.34
CA TRP A 260 -1.82 2.04 17.96
C TRP A 260 -3.06 2.10 18.85
N MET A 261 -3.43 3.28 19.37
CA MET A 261 -4.66 3.49 20.16
C MET A 261 -5.93 3.18 19.36
N ALA A 262 -5.90 3.33 18.04
CA ALA A 262 -6.99 2.90 17.16
C ALA A 262 -7.24 1.39 17.23
N LEU A 263 -6.26 0.59 17.66
CA LEU A 263 -6.34 -0.86 17.85
C LEU A 263 -6.79 -1.27 19.28
N GLY A 264 -7.28 -0.34 20.09
CA GLY A 264 -7.89 -0.60 21.41
C GLY A 264 -6.93 -1.31 22.40
N ILE A 265 -7.24 -2.56 22.77
CA ILE A 265 -6.47 -3.35 23.74
C ILE A 265 -5.01 -3.56 23.30
N LEU A 266 -4.76 -3.73 22.00
CA LEU A 266 -3.40 -3.89 21.48
C LEU A 266 -2.55 -2.63 21.64
N GLY A 267 -3.11 -1.45 21.41
CA GLY A 267 -2.41 -0.21 21.64
C GLY A 267 -1.96 -0.07 23.08
N ARG A 268 -2.83 -0.47 24.05
CA ARG A 268 -2.46 -0.50 25.47
C ARG A 268 -1.35 -1.52 25.77
N LEU A 269 -1.40 -2.70 25.16
CA LEU A 269 -0.37 -3.72 25.31
C LEU A 269 0.98 -3.24 24.77
N VAL A 270 1.01 -2.69 23.54
CA VAL A 270 2.26 -2.13 22.97
C VAL A 270 2.81 -1.01 23.83
N SER A 271 1.95 -0.10 24.33
CA SER A 271 2.36 0.97 25.23
C SER A 271 2.92 0.45 26.56
N PHE A 272 2.33 -0.61 27.12
CA PHE A 272 2.82 -1.27 28.31
C PHE A 272 4.18 -1.94 28.08
N LEU A 273 4.33 -2.70 26.99
CA LEU A 273 5.57 -3.35 26.61
C LEU A 273 6.70 -2.33 26.35
N ARG A 274 6.36 -1.17 25.79
CA ARG A 274 7.29 -0.06 25.62
C ARG A 274 7.76 0.51 26.95
N ARG A 275 6.85 0.69 27.92
CA ARG A 275 7.22 1.14 29.28
C ARG A 275 8.18 0.18 29.97
N LEU A 276 8.07 -1.12 29.65
CA LEU A 276 8.99 -2.15 30.14
C LEU A 276 10.30 -2.24 29.35
N GLY A 277 10.45 -1.49 28.25
CA GLY A 277 11.64 -1.52 27.40
C GLY A 277 11.82 -2.80 26.57
N ILE A 278 10.78 -3.66 26.48
CA ILE A 278 10.87 -4.96 25.80
C ILE A 278 10.28 -4.96 24.38
N ASN A 279 9.69 -3.85 23.94
CA ASN A 279 9.10 -3.68 22.60
C ASN A 279 10.10 -3.97 21.48
N ARG A 280 11.33 -3.49 21.59
CA ARG A 280 12.42 -3.71 20.62
C ARG A 280 12.84 -5.19 20.53
N PHE A 281 12.89 -5.87 21.65
CA PHE A 281 13.16 -7.31 21.71
C PHE A 281 12.04 -8.09 21.02
N LEU A 282 10.78 -7.78 21.32
CA LEU A 282 9.63 -8.41 20.69
C LEU A 282 9.56 -8.13 19.20
N ALA A 283 9.85 -6.89 18.76
CA ALA A 283 9.93 -6.55 17.34
C ALA A 283 10.97 -7.41 16.63
N ARG A 284 12.15 -7.58 17.20
CA ARG A 284 13.20 -8.46 16.65
C ARG A 284 12.77 -9.93 16.61
N LEU A 285 12.09 -10.41 17.63
CA LEU A 285 11.53 -11.77 17.64
C LEU A 285 10.50 -11.96 16.53
N ILE A 286 9.60 -10.99 16.32
CA ILE A 286 8.63 -11.00 15.23
C ILE A 286 9.34 -11.04 13.87
N VAL A 287 10.43 -10.27 13.71
CA VAL A 287 11.25 -10.30 12.49
C VAL A 287 11.90 -11.66 12.26
N VAL A 288 12.48 -12.26 13.30
CA VAL A 288 13.05 -13.63 13.21
C VAL A 288 11.98 -14.64 12.78
N LEU A 289 10.75 -14.51 13.30
CA LEU A 289 9.60 -15.34 12.94
C LEU A 289 8.96 -14.93 11.60
N ARG A 290 9.50 -13.93 10.90
CA ARG A 290 9.00 -13.39 9.62
C ARG A 290 7.57 -12.84 9.68
N GLY A 291 7.12 -12.43 10.86
CA GLY A 291 5.76 -11.96 11.14
C GLY A 291 5.57 -10.45 11.07
N TRP A 292 6.56 -9.67 10.63
CA TRP A 292 6.40 -8.21 10.52
C TRP A 292 5.43 -7.82 9.42
N THR A 293 4.74 -6.69 9.59
CA THR A 293 3.83 -6.12 8.58
C THR A 293 3.85 -4.59 8.67
N PRO A 294 3.75 -3.85 7.54
CA PRO A 294 3.68 -4.35 6.16
C PRO A 294 5.00 -4.93 5.67
N LEU A 295 4.93 -5.73 4.60
CA LEU A 295 6.07 -6.12 3.78
C LEU A 295 6.39 -4.93 2.87
N ILE A 296 7.62 -4.42 2.93
CA ILE A 296 8.09 -3.29 2.10
C ILE A 296 9.25 -3.79 1.25
N ILE A 297 8.93 -4.26 0.05
CA ILE A 297 9.92 -4.76 -0.91
C ILE A 297 10.61 -3.55 -1.55
N THR A 298 11.87 -3.31 -1.22
CA THR A 298 12.68 -2.26 -1.85
C THR A 298 13.88 -2.89 -2.53
N ALA A 299 14.04 -2.62 -3.83
CA ALA A 299 15.13 -3.16 -4.63
C ALA A 299 15.59 -2.14 -5.69
N THR A 300 16.86 -2.22 -6.08
CA THR A 300 17.40 -1.42 -7.19
C THR A 300 17.74 -2.35 -8.36
N LYS A 301 17.36 -1.93 -9.57
CA LYS A 301 17.79 -2.60 -10.81
C LYS A 301 19.23 -2.22 -11.09
N ASN A 302 20.11 -3.21 -11.17
CA ASN A 302 21.52 -2.95 -11.41
C ASN A 302 21.76 -2.42 -12.84
N THR A 303 22.85 -1.69 -13.02
CA THR A 303 23.30 -1.16 -14.34
C THR A 303 23.85 -2.26 -15.22
#